data_aca821b4ab6ae0e9689afc3e642aa321
#
_entry.id   aca821b4ab6ae0e9689afc3e642aa321
#
_cell.length_a   1.000
_cell.length_b   1.000
_cell.length_c   1.000
_cell.angle_alpha   90.00
_cell.angle_beta   90.00
_cell.angle_gamma   90.00
#
_symmetry.space_group_name_H-M   'P 1'
#
loop_
_entity.id
_entity.type
_entity.pdbx_description
1 polymer ?
#
loop_
_entity_poly.entity_id
_entity_poly.type
_entity_poly.pdbx_seq_one_letter_code
_entity_poly.pdbx_strand_id
1 'polypeptide(L)'
;GFLPGGIHVAVKVLVHGSTLTDQEAARELEYLGRIKHPNLVPLTGFCIAGDQRIAIYDYMENGNLQNLLHDLPLGVQATEDWSTDTWEEDDNNGIQNVGSEGLLTTWRFRHKIALGIARALAFLHHGCSPPLIHRDVKASSVYLDYNLEPRVSDFGLAKIFGNGLDEEIARGSPGYVPPEFSDPDNNSPTPKSDVYCFGVVLFELITGKKPVGDDYPEEKEATLVSWVRGMVRKNQGSRTIDPKIRDTGPEYEMEETLKIGYLCTADIPSKRPSMQQIVGLLKDIEPAHQ
;
A
#
# COMPACT_ATOMS: atom_id res chain seq x y z
N GLY A 1 -5.68 18.07 9.21
CA GLY A 1 -5.79 19.54 9.36
C GLY A 1 -6.76 20.18 8.39
N PHE A 2 -7.01 21.45 8.60
CA PHE A 2 -7.87 22.25 7.73
C PHE A 2 -7.10 23.48 7.24
N LEU A 3 -7.11 23.71 5.94
CA LEU A 3 -6.65 24.97 5.35
C LEU A 3 -7.74 26.03 5.40
N PRO A 4 -7.40 27.33 5.21
CA PRO A 4 -8.39 28.40 5.05
C PRO A 4 -9.41 28.04 3.97
N GLY A 5 -10.69 28.28 4.26
CA GLY A 5 -11.78 27.86 3.38
C GLY A 5 -12.38 26.47 3.67
N GLY A 6 -11.94 25.81 4.76
CA GLY A 6 -12.47 24.52 5.18
C GLY A 6 -11.93 23.31 4.40
N ILE A 7 -10.85 23.49 3.67
CA ILE A 7 -10.21 22.39 2.89
C ILE A 7 -9.53 21.40 3.85
N HIS A 8 -9.99 20.17 3.87
CA HIS A 8 -9.44 19.10 4.69
C HIS A 8 -8.18 18.53 4.05
N VAL A 9 -7.08 18.47 4.80
CA VAL A 9 -5.77 17.98 4.33
C VAL A 9 -5.13 17.03 5.33
N ALA A 10 -4.27 16.16 4.83
CA ALA A 10 -3.38 15.36 5.64
C ALA A 10 -2.01 16.05 5.72
N VAL A 11 -1.51 16.25 6.91
CA VAL A 11 -0.22 16.91 7.17
C VAL A 11 0.76 15.87 7.68
N LYS A 12 1.87 15.72 6.99
CA LYS A 12 2.96 14.83 7.39
C LYS A 12 4.18 15.63 7.76
N VAL A 13 4.59 15.54 9.03
CA VAL A 13 5.82 16.15 9.53
C VAL A 13 6.98 15.19 9.26
N LEU A 14 7.95 15.66 8.49
CA LEU A 14 9.13 14.89 8.12
C LEU A 14 10.21 15.11 9.17
N VAL A 15 10.71 14.01 9.75
CA VAL A 15 11.71 14.06 10.82
C VAL A 15 13.10 14.37 10.24
N HIS A 16 13.91 15.16 10.97
CA HIS A 16 15.30 15.44 10.63
C HIS A 16 16.16 14.19 10.51
N GLY A 17 17.05 14.20 9.54
CA GLY A 17 18.00 13.10 9.30
C GLY A 17 18.46 13.01 7.86
N SER A 18 17.92 13.86 6.99
CA SER A 18 18.31 13.91 5.59
C SER A 18 19.69 14.55 5.41
N THR A 19 20.49 13.97 4.50
CA THR A 19 21.70 14.60 3.98
C THR A 19 21.39 15.77 3.01
N LEU A 20 20.12 15.90 2.60
CA LEU A 20 19.67 16.98 1.74
C LEU A 20 19.61 18.32 2.48
N THR A 21 20.10 19.37 1.85
CA THR A 21 19.86 20.74 2.32
C THR A 21 18.38 21.09 2.21
N ASP A 22 17.93 22.11 2.95
CA ASP A 22 16.54 22.60 2.84
C ASP A 22 16.18 22.99 1.42
N GLN A 23 17.11 23.55 0.68
CA GLN A 23 16.92 23.96 -0.70
C GLN A 23 16.75 22.75 -1.63
N GLU A 24 17.54 21.69 -1.44
CA GLU A 24 17.42 20.43 -2.17
C GLU A 24 16.11 19.70 -1.83
N ALA A 25 15.73 19.68 -0.54
CA ALA A 25 14.46 19.08 -0.10
C ALA A 25 13.26 19.85 -0.69
N ALA A 26 13.31 21.17 -0.75
CA ALA A 26 12.27 21.99 -1.37
C ALA A 26 12.10 21.66 -2.87
N ARG A 27 13.20 21.48 -3.59
CA ARG A 27 13.16 21.09 -5.01
C ARG A 27 12.56 19.71 -5.23
N GLU A 28 12.92 18.75 -4.38
CA GLU A 28 12.34 17.40 -4.42
C GLU A 28 10.84 17.43 -4.14
N LEU A 29 10.41 18.14 -3.12
CA LEU A 29 8.98 18.27 -2.78
C LEU A 29 8.19 18.99 -3.89
N GLU A 30 8.77 20.01 -4.49
CA GLU A 30 8.17 20.70 -5.63
C GLU A 30 8.01 19.75 -6.84
N TYR A 31 9.02 18.96 -7.14
CA TYR A 31 8.97 17.93 -8.18
C TYR A 31 7.88 16.89 -7.90
N LEU A 32 7.83 16.35 -6.68
CA LEU A 32 6.80 15.39 -6.29
C LEU A 32 5.38 15.98 -6.38
N GLY A 33 5.23 17.25 -6.07
CA GLY A 33 3.94 17.96 -6.19
C GLY A 33 3.44 18.12 -7.62
N ARG A 34 4.30 17.99 -8.63
CA ARG A 34 3.91 18.01 -10.05
C ARG A 34 3.45 16.67 -10.58
N ILE A 35 3.73 15.59 -9.84
CA ILE A 35 3.38 14.24 -10.27
C ILE A 35 1.92 13.97 -9.94
N LYS A 36 1.08 13.81 -10.95
CA LYS A 36 -0.36 13.58 -10.84
C LYS A 36 -0.75 12.31 -11.57
N HIS A 37 -1.51 11.47 -10.89
CA HIS A 37 -2.11 10.27 -11.47
C HIS A 37 -3.38 9.89 -10.68
N PRO A 38 -4.41 9.32 -11.31
CA PRO A 38 -5.65 8.94 -10.62
C PRO A 38 -5.46 7.98 -9.44
N ASN A 39 -4.39 7.20 -9.43
CA ASN A 39 -4.08 6.25 -8.35
C ASN A 39 -2.94 6.70 -7.43
N LEU A 40 -2.63 8.00 -7.43
CA LEU A 40 -1.69 8.61 -6.48
C LEU A 40 -2.41 9.63 -5.61
N VAL A 41 -2.02 9.69 -4.33
CA VAL A 41 -2.47 10.77 -3.43
C VAL A 41 -1.76 12.04 -3.82
N PRO A 42 -2.48 13.12 -4.20
CA PRO A 42 -1.84 14.37 -4.58
C PRO A 42 -1.08 15.02 -3.42
N LEU A 43 0.19 15.35 -3.63
CA LEU A 43 0.94 16.25 -2.78
C LEU A 43 0.58 17.69 -3.18
N THR A 44 -0.20 18.37 -2.35
CA THR A 44 -0.78 19.68 -2.67
C THR A 44 0.05 20.85 -2.19
N GLY A 45 0.98 20.61 -1.25
CA GLY A 45 1.85 21.65 -0.76
C GLY A 45 2.92 21.12 0.17
N PHE A 46 3.84 22.00 0.53
CA PHE A 46 4.86 21.70 1.54
C PHE A 46 5.30 22.98 2.24
N CYS A 47 5.93 22.83 3.40
CA CYS A 47 6.53 23.92 4.13
C CYS A 47 7.85 23.47 4.74
N ILE A 48 8.87 24.34 4.67
CA ILE A 48 10.14 24.17 5.37
C ILE A 48 10.26 25.32 6.33
N ALA A 49 10.17 25.03 7.63
CA ALA A 49 10.17 26.02 8.69
C ALA A 49 11.07 25.57 9.85
N GLY A 50 12.17 26.27 10.08
CA GLY A 50 13.14 25.92 11.09
C GLY A 50 13.69 24.51 10.88
N ASP A 51 13.49 23.66 11.87
CA ASP A 51 13.96 22.27 11.84
C ASP A 51 12.93 21.29 11.26
N GLN A 52 11.80 21.78 10.77
CA GLN A 52 10.71 20.92 10.29
C GLN A 52 10.53 21.00 8.78
N ARG A 53 10.30 19.84 8.18
CA ARG A 53 9.86 19.71 6.79
C ARG A 53 8.47 19.10 6.81
N ILE A 54 7.52 19.74 6.14
CA ILE A 54 6.11 19.37 6.21
C ILE A 54 5.61 19.13 4.79
N ALA A 55 5.03 17.93 4.56
CA ALA A 55 4.32 17.60 3.34
C ALA A 55 2.81 17.68 3.58
N ILE A 56 2.07 18.25 2.64
CA ILE A 56 0.63 18.42 2.70
C ILE A 56 -0.01 17.66 1.55
N TYR A 57 -0.90 16.74 1.90
CA TYR A 57 -1.62 15.88 0.96
C TYR A 57 -3.11 16.14 1.00
N ASP A 58 -3.80 15.82 -0.09
CA ASP A 58 -5.25 15.67 -0.04
C ASP A 58 -5.64 14.63 1.00
N TYR A 59 -6.70 14.93 1.76
CA TYR A 59 -7.23 13.98 2.74
C TYR A 59 -8.00 12.86 2.05
N MET A 60 -7.74 11.62 2.45
CA MET A 60 -8.42 10.43 1.92
C MET A 60 -9.45 9.94 2.93
N GLU A 61 -10.73 10.14 2.63
CA GLU A 61 -11.84 9.98 3.57
C GLU A 61 -12.03 8.53 4.06
N ASN A 62 -11.72 7.56 3.21
CA ASN A 62 -11.94 6.15 3.52
C ASN A 62 -10.72 5.45 4.15
N GLY A 63 -9.67 6.20 4.53
CA GLY A 63 -8.53 5.69 5.27
C GLY A 63 -7.58 4.84 4.47
N ASN A 64 -6.65 4.17 5.15
CA ASN A 64 -5.63 3.34 4.53
C ASN A 64 -5.98 1.85 4.55
N LEU A 65 -5.36 1.11 3.63
CA LEU A 65 -5.62 -0.31 3.43
C LEU A 65 -5.25 -1.18 4.64
N GLN A 66 -4.21 -0.82 5.39
CA GLN A 66 -3.81 -1.58 6.58
C GLN A 66 -4.93 -1.59 7.63
N ASN A 67 -5.48 -0.44 7.95
CA ASN A 67 -6.57 -0.32 8.91
C ASN A 67 -7.83 -1.03 8.42
N LEU A 68 -8.17 -0.86 7.14
CA LEU A 68 -9.35 -1.46 6.55
C LEU A 68 -9.26 -2.98 6.46
N LEU A 69 -8.08 -3.52 6.16
CA LEU A 69 -7.88 -4.95 5.94
C LEU A 69 -7.61 -5.73 7.23
N HIS A 70 -6.90 -5.12 8.20
CA HIS A 70 -6.38 -5.81 9.37
C HIS A 70 -6.98 -5.35 10.70
N ASP A 71 -7.42 -4.10 10.81
CA ASP A 71 -7.84 -3.49 12.08
C ASP A 71 -9.36 -3.30 12.21
N LEU A 72 -10.13 -3.66 11.19
CA LEU A 72 -11.61 -3.57 11.19
C LEU A 72 -12.32 -4.19 12.39
N PRO A 73 -11.92 -5.39 12.90
CA PRO A 73 -12.57 -5.99 14.06
C PRO A 73 -12.52 -5.11 15.31
N LEU A 74 -11.53 -4.22 15.43
CA LEU A 74 -11.41 -3.29 16.55
C LEU A 74 -12.35 -2.08 16.39
N GLY A 75 -12.62 -1.65 15.16
CA GLY A 75 -13.56 -0.58 14.86
C GLY A 75 -15.02 -0.98 15.10
N VAL A 76 -15.38 -2.22 14.82
CA VAL A 76 -16.72 -2.77 15.06
C VAL A 76 -17.02 -2.88 16.56
N GLN A 77 -16.03 -3.21 17.38
CA GLN A 77 -16.19 -3.23 18.85
C GLN A 77 -16.42 -1.84 19.44
N ALA A 78 -15.86 -0.79 18.81
CA ALA A 78 -16.08 0.58 19.26
C ALA A 78 -17.48 1.11 18.91
N THR A 79 -18.16 0.53 17.91
CA THR A 79 -19.52 0.93 17.52
C THR A 79 -20.61 0.23 18.33
N GLU A 80 -20.32 -0.89 18.99
CA GLU A 80 -21.28 -1.55 19.89
C GLU A 80 -21.50 -0.78 21.20
N ASP A 81 -20.56 0.06 21.61
CA ASP A 81 -20.67 0.90 22.82
C ASP A 81 -21.45 2.21 22.61
N TRP A 82 -21.87 2.49 21.38
CA TRP A 82 -22.63 3.72 21.04
C TRP A 82 -24.14 3.50 20.92
N SER A 83 -24.66 2.37 21.36
CA SER A 83 -26.07 2.02 21.22
C SER A 83 -26.97 2.55 22.34
N THR A 84 -26.48 3.46 23.19
CA THR A 84 -27.35 4.13 24.16
C THR A 84 -27.24 5.65 24.02
N ASP A 85 -28.37 6.22 23.58
CA ASP A 85 -28.73 7.63 23.66
C ASP A 85 -28.13 8.59 22.62
N THR A 86 -28.64 8.53 21.38
CA THR A 86 -29.11 9.75 20.70
C THR A 86 -29.82 9.36 19.41
N TRP A 87 -31.11 9.48 19.43
CA TRP A 87 -31.96 9.59 18.25
C TRP A 87 -31.86 11.03 17.75
N GLU A 88 -30.94 11.32 16.87
CA GLU A 88 -31.03 12.45 15.97
C GLU A 88 -30.49 12.06 14.61
N GLU A 89 -31.38 12.23 13.66
CA GLU A 89 -31.23 11.96 12.24
C GLU A 89 -30.09 12.77 11.63
N ASP A 90 -29.04 12.08 11.15
CA ASP A 90 -28.23 12.58 10.07
C ASP A 90 -27.89 11.42 9.13
N ASP A 91 -28.78 11.29 8.15
CA ASP A 91 -28.92 10.16 7.24
C ASP A 91 -27.83 10.01 6.17
N ASN A 92 -26.65 10.64 6.28
CA ASN A 92 -25.70 10.61 5.16
C ASN A 92 -24.25 10.20 5.47
N ASN A 93 -23.82 10.07 6.73
CA ASN A 93 -22.43 9.72 7.03
C ASN A 93 -22.20 8.25 7.43
N GLY A 94 -23.27 7.54 7.83
CA GLY A 94 -23.16 6.14 8.25
C GLY A 94 -23.08 5.14 7.10
N ILE A 95 -23.61 5.49 5.94
CA ILE A 95 -23.75 4.57 4.80
C ILE A 95 -22.41 4.36 4.05
N GLN A 96 -21.52 5.36 4.07
CA GLN A 96 -20.25 5.29 3.35
C GLN A 96 -19.22 4.38 4.04
N ASN A 97 -19.14 4.37 5.36
CA ASN A 97 -18.22 3.50 6.08
C ASN A 97 -18.64 2.02 6.05
N VAL A 98 -19.94 1.75 6.16
CA VAL A 98 -20.48 0.38 6.01
C VAL A 98 -20.24 -0.16 4.58
N GLY A 99 -20.25 0.72 3.59
CA GLY A 99 -20.02 0.36 2.20
C GLY A 99 -18.57 -0.10 1.92
N SER A 100 -17.57 0.58 2.50
CA SER A 100 -16.15 0.22 2.29
C SER A 100 -15.77 -1.08 2.98
N GLU A 101 -16.30 -1.33 4.17
CA GLU A 101 -16.10 -2.56 4.93
C GLU A 101 -16.71 -3.77 4.20
N GLY A 102 -17.96 -3.63 3.73
CA GLY A 102 -18.63 -4.68 2.97
C GLY A 102 -17.93 -4.96 1.63
N LEU A 103 -17.37 -3.96 0.97
CA LEU A 103 -16.68 -4.11 -0.31
C LEU A 103 -15.36 -4.87 -0.19
N LEU A 104 -14.60 -4.69 0.92
CA LEU A 104 -13.36 -5.45 1.16
C LEU A 104 -13.59 -6.94 1.38
N THR A 105 -14.82 -7.37 1.58
CA THR A 105 -15.20 -8.80 1.62
C THR A 105 -15.45 -9.39 0.24
N THR A 106 -15.24 -8.63 -0.84
CA THR A 106 -15.39 -9.12 -2.21
C THR A 106 -14.06 -9.20 -2.94
N TRP A 107 -13.87 -10.25 -3.72
CA TRP A 107 -12.72 -10.41 -4.61
C TRP A 107 -12.61 -9.28 -5.62
N ARG A 108 -13.70 -8.92 -6.24
CA ARG A 108 -13.75 -7.86 -7.26
C ARG A 108 -13.16 -6.55 -6.76
N PHE A 109 -13.49 -6.15 -5.52
CA PHE A 109 -12.97 -4.92 -4.95
C PHE A 109 -11.49 -5.01 -4.58
N ARG A 110 -11.03 -6.15 -4.04
CA ARG A 110 -9.60 -6.38 -3.77
C ARG A 110 -8.77 -6.41 -5.04
N HIS A 111 -9.30 -6.98 -6.12
CA HIS A 111 -8.67 -6.93 -7.44
C HIS A 111 -8.56 -5.49 -7.96
N LYS A 112 -9.62 -4.68 -7.82
CA LYS A 112 -9.61 -3.26 -8.18
C LYS A 112 -8.52 -2.50 -7.42
N ILE A 113 -8.36 -2.76 -6.14
CA ILE A 113 -7.28 -2.15 -5.33
C ILE A 113 -5.92 -2.57 -5.87
N ALA A 114 -5.69 -3.86 -6.10
CA ALA A 114 -4.43 -4.38 -6.64
C ALA A 114 -4.07 -3.72 -7.97
N LEU A 115 -5.03 -3.65 -8.89
CA LEU A 115 -4.83 -3.04 -10.21
C LEU A 115 -4.52 -1.54 -10.10
N GLY A 116 -5.20 -0.80 -9.22
CA GLY A 116 -4.94 0.62 -8.99
C GLY A 116 -3.55 0.88 -8.43
N ILE A 117 -3.08 0.09 -7.46
CA ILE A 117 -1.72 0.18 -6.93
C ILE A 117 -0.70 -0.11 -8.04
N ALA A 118 -0.93 -1.16 -8.83
CA ALA A 118 -0.05 -1.53 -9.94
C ALA A 118 0.06 -0.42 -10.98
N ARG A 119 -1.06 0.23 -11.33
CA ARG A 119 -1.08 1.37 -12.26
C ARG A 119 -0.30 2.56 -11.71
N ALA A 120 -0.43 2.86 -10.42
CA ALA A 120 0.32 3.93 -9.77
C ALA A 120 1.83 3.69 -9.85
N LEU A 121 2.28 2.50 -9.48
CA LEU A 121 3.70 2.14 -9.50
C LEU A 121 4.25 2.05 -10.95
N ALA A 122 3.47 1.54 -11.89
CA ALA A 122 3.84 1.54 -13.30
C ALA A 122 4.02 2.96 -13.84
N PHE A 123 3.16 3.89 -13.46
CA PHE A 123 3.31 5.30 -13.81
C PHE A 123 4.59 5.91 -13.23
N LEU A 124 4.91 5.66 -11.96
CA LEU A 124 6.14 6.14 -11.34
C LEU A 124 7.39 5.58 -12.03
N HIS A 125 7.39 4.28 -12.37
CA HIS A 125 8.54 3.60 -12.97
C HIS A 125 8.72 3.89 -14.45
N HIS A 126 7.63 3.94 -15.22
CA HIS A 126 7.65 3.99 -16.69
C HIS A 126 7.10 5.29 -17.27
N GLY A 127 6.27 6.01 -16.53
CA GLY A 127 5.68 7.28 -16.97
C GLY A 127 6.46 8.53 -16.55
N CYS A 128 7.33 8.42 -15.56
CA CYS A 128 8.18 9.50 -15.09
C CYS A 128 9.58 9.41 -15.70
N SER A 129 10.19 10.57 -16.00
CA SER A 129 11.56 10.65 -16.51
C SER A 129 12.36 11.66 -15.68
N PRO A 130 13.39 11.22 -14.93
CA PRO A 130 13.80 9.83 -14.73
C PRO A 130 12.77 8.99 -13.97
N PRO A 131 12.86 7.64 -14.05
CA PRO A 131 11.98 6.76 -13.27
C PRO A 131 12.01 7.09 -11.79
N LEU A 132 10.84 7.13 -11.16
CA LEU A 132 10.70 7.41 -9.75
C LEU A 132 10.42 6.11 -8.98
N ILE A 133 11.27 5.83 -7.99
CA ILE A 133 11.11 4.67 -7.11
C ILE A 133 10.36 5.13 -5.86
N HIS A 134 9.30 4.39 -5.49
CA HIS A 134 8.51 4.74 -4.31
C HIS A 134 9.32 4.60 -3.02
N ARG A 135 10.01 3.47 -2.84
CA ARG A 135 10.88 3.06 -1.73
C ARG A 135 10.18 2.52 -0.48
N ASP A 136 8.88 2.79 -0.27
CA ASP A 136 8.17 2.38 0.95
C ASP A 136 6.73 1.93 0.64
N VAL A 137 6.58 1.03 -0.32
CA VAL A 137 5.29 0.42 -0.66
C VAL A 137 4.84 -0.54 0.42
N LYS A 138 3.69 -0.28 1.02
CA LYS A 138 3.07 -1.08 2.08
C LYS A 138 1.57 -0.79 2.18
N ALA A 139 0.82 -1.62 2.89
CA ALA A 139 -0.62 -1.45 3.02
C ALA A 139 -1.02 -0.10 3.65
N SER A 140 -0.22 0.42 4.60
CA SER A 140 -0.48 1.72 5.23
C SER A 140 -0.19 2.93 4.34
N SER A 141 0.48 2.74 3.20
CA SER A 141 0.70 3.80 2.20
C SER A 141 -0.33 3.78 1.06
N VAL A 142 -1.31 2.88 1.11
CA VAL A 142 -2.41 2.79 0.16
C VAL A 142 -3.68 3.30 0.83
N TYR A 143 -4.32 4.29 0.21
CA TYR A 143 -5.54 4.92 0.72
C TYR A 143 -6.70 4.70 -0.26
N LEU A 144 -7.91 4.80 0.26
CA LEU A 144 -9.12 4.87 -0.55
C LEU A 144 -9.66 6.29 -0.48
N ASP A 145 -9.91 6.89 -1.65
CA ASP A 145 -10.47 8.22 -1.73
C ASP A 145 -12.00 8.21 -1.52
N TYR A 146 -12.63 9.38 -1.68
CA TYR A 146 -14.08 9.52 -1.54
C TYR A 146 -14.88 8.57 -2.45
N ASN A 147 -14.35 8.29 -3.64
CA ASN A 147 -14.97 7.39 -4.62
C ASN A 147 -14.54 5.92 -4.46
N LEU A 148 -13.85 5.57 -3.36
CA LEU A 148 -13.29 4.24 -3.11
C LEU A 148 -12.23 3.81 -4.15
N GLU A 149 -11.60 4.79 -4.82
CA GLU A 149 -10.47 4.50 -5.70
C GLU A 149 -9.18 4.36 -4.88
N PRO A 150 -8.35 3.33 -5.16
CA PRO A 150 -7.08 3.19 -4.46
C PRO A 150 -6.09 4.26 -4.92
N ARG A 151 -5.40 4.86 -3.95
CA ARG A 151 -4.37 5.86 -4.18
C ARG A 151 -3.14 5.57 -3.34
N VAL A 152 -1.98 5.53 -3.98
CA VAL A 152 -0.69 5.31 -3.31
C VAL A 152 -0.15 6.66 -2.84
N SER A 153 0.28 6.71 -1.58
CA SER A 153 0.85 7.89 -0.93
C SER A 153 2.34 7.71 -0.64
N ASP A 154 3.00 8.80 -0.22
CA ASP A 154 4.36 8.81 0.32
C ASP A 154 5.47 8.48 -0.70
N PHE A 155 5.15 8.46 -1.99
CA PHE A 155 6.14 8.20 -3.04
C PHE A 155 7.25 9.26 -3.04
N GLY A 156 8.49 8.78 -3.08
CA GLY A 156 9.68 9.63 -3.13
C GLY A 156 10.07 10.32 -1.84
N LEU A 157 9.30 10.22 -0.76
CA LEU A 157 9.59 10.87 0.51
C LEU A 157 10.82 10.29 1.21
N ALA A 158 11.14 9.03 1.00
CA ALA A 158 12.28 8.39 1.64
C ALA A 158 13.63 9.08 1.36
N LYS A 159 13.78 9.73 0.20
CA LYS A 159 14.95 10.58 -0.10
C LYS A 159 15.06 11.79 0.83
N ILE A 160 13.92 12.34 1.25
CA ILE A 160 13.81 13.56 2.02
C ILE A 160 14.00 13.29 3.50
N PHE A 161 13.60 12.09 3.97
CA PHE A 161 13.81 11.67 5.35
C PHE A 161 15.28 11.41 5.71
N GLY A 162 16.09 11.01 4.74
CA GLY A 162 17.50 10.67 4.94
C GLY A 162 17.74 9.41 5.78
N ASN A 163 18.97 8.95 5.73
CA ASN A 163 19.46 7.77 6.45
C ASN A 163 19.79 8.09 7.92
N GLY A 164 19.16 9.10 8.52
CA GLY A 164 19.50 9.59 9.84
C GLY A 164 18.79 8.85 10.96
N LEU A 165 19.54 8.17 11.77
CA LEU A 165 19.33 7.78 13.16
C LEU A 165 18.70 6.43 13.48
N ASP A 166 17.90 5.82 12.62
CA ASP A 166 17.45 4.45 12.84
C ASP A 166 17.82 3.58 11.65
N GLU A 167 18.80 2.70 11.86
CA GLU A 167 19.16 1.65 10.89
C GLU A 167 17.94 0.80 10.48
N GLU A 168 16.90 0.75 11.31
CA GLU A 168 15.65 0.07 11.04
C GLU A 168 14.82 0.77 9.94
N ILE A 169 14.78 2.12 9.95
CA ILE A 169 14.05 2.87 8.91
C ILE A 169 14.77 2.78 7.56
N ALA A 170 16.09 2.72 7.57
CA ALA A 170 16.89 2.53 6.35
C ALA A 170 16.69 1.14 5.72
N ARG A 171 16.30 0.14 6.50
CA ARG A 171 16.08 -1.25 6.04
C ARG A 171 14.71 -1.50 5.44
N GLY A 172 13.74 -0.60 5.66
CA GLY A 172 12.35 -0.75 5.20
C GLY A 172 11.41 -1.29 6.28
N SER A 173 10.12 -1.31 5.96
CA SER A 173 9.07 -1.75 6.89
C SER A 173 9.08 -3.27 7.09
N PRO A 174 8.88 -3.77 8.34
CA PRO A 174 8.90 -5.20 8.62
C PRO A 174 7.96 -6.01 7.72
N GLY A 175 8.48 -7.08 7.15
CA GLY A 175 7.73 -7.97 6.25
C GLY A 175 7.69 -7.52 4.78
N TYR A 176 8.13 -6.29 4.48
CA TYR A 176 8.20 -5.76 3.11
C TYR A 176 9.62 -5.65 2.58
N VAL A 177 10.64 -5.95 3.36
CA VAL A 177 12.04 -5.77 2.99
C VAL A 177 12.45 -6.78 1.93
N PRO A 178 12.91 -6.34 0.74
CA PRO A 178 13.42 -7.23 -0.28
C PRO A 178 14.68 -8.00 0.17
N PRO A 179 14.85 -9.26 -0.26
CA PRO A 179 16.02 -10.06 0.17
C PRO A 179 17.37 -9.44 -0.20
N GLU A 180 17.48 -8.74 -1.33
CA GLU A 180 18.70 -8.07 -1.77
C GLU A 180 19.17 -6.95 -0.85
N PHE A 181 18.31 -6.43 0.02
CA PHE A 181 18.70 -5.38 0.97
C PHE A 181 19.61 -5.90 2.09
N SER A 182 19.75 -7.21 2.22
CA SER A 182 20.73 -7.83 3.12
C SER A 182 22.16 -7.77 2.58
N ASP A 183 22.33 -7.49 1.28
CA ASP A 183 23.65 -7.36 0.65
C ASP A 183 24.16 -5.92 0.83
N PRO A 184 25.25 -5.68 1.59
CA PRO A 184 25.76 -4.34 1.81
C PRO A 184 26.22 -3.63 0.54
N ASP A 185 26.57 -4.39 -0.50
CA ASP A 185 27.05 -3.83 -1.77
C ASP A 185 25.92 -3.54 -2.77
N ASN A 186 24.70 -4.03 -2.51
CA ASN A 186 23.58 -3.98 -3.48
C ASN A 186 22.22 -3.69 -2.87
N ASN A 187 22.18 -2.89 -1.80
CA ASN A 187 20.98 -2.59 -1.03
C ASN A 187 20.23 -1.31 -1.46
N SER A 188 20.60 -0.74 -2.59
CA SER A 188 19.93 0.46 -3.10
C SER A 188 18.54 0.15 -3.64
N PRO A 189 17.54 0.99 -3.35
CA PRO A 189 16.21 0.85 -3.93
C PRO A 189 16.23 0.89 -5.46
N THR A 190 15.45 0.00 -6.07
CA THR A 190 15.28 -0.11 -7.53
C THR A 190 13.79 -0.26 -7.85
N PRO A 191 13.36 -0.12 -9.11
CA PRO A 191 11.99 -0.48 -9.48
C PRO A 191 11.63 -1.91 -9.08
N LYS A 192 12.57 -2.84 -9.13
CA LYS A 192 12.35 -4.24 -8.72
C LYS A 192 12.17 -4.41 -7.21
N SER A 193 12.73 -3.53 -6.37
CA SER A 193 12.43 -3.54 -4.93
C SER A 193 11.00 -3.08 -4.64
N ASP A 194 10.49 -2.09 -5.36
CA ASP A 194 9.06 -1.72 -5.30
C ASP A 194 8.15 -2.88 -5.73
N VAL A 195 8.54 -3.63 -6.76
CA VAL A 195 7.81 -4.81 -7.21
C VAL A 195 7.69 -5.87 -6.12
N TYR A 196 8.78 -6.12 -5.38
CA TYR A 196 8.74 -7.05 -4.24
C TYR A 196 7.73 -6.59 -3.18
N CYS A 197 7.80 -5.33 -2.78
CA CYS A 197 6.86 -4.77 -1.79
C CYS A 197 5.41 -4.83 -2.28
N PHE A 198 5.18 -4.56 -3.56
CA PHE A 198 3.86 -4.75 -4.18
C PHE A 198 3.38 -6.20 -4.06
N GLY A 199 4.25 -7.16 -4.30
CA GLY A 199 3.94 -8.58 -4.13
C GLY A 199 3.48 -8.93 -2.72
N VAL A 200 4.09 -8.33 -1.70
CA VAL A 200 3.66 -8.51 -0.31
C VAL A 200 2.25 -7.95 -0.09
N VAL A 201 1.98 -6.73 -0.56
CA VAL A 201 0.62 -6.14 -0.49
C VAL A 201 -0.39 -7.00 -1.22
N LEU A 202 -0.03 -7.57 -2.36
CA LEU A 202 -0.88 -8.48 -3.12
C LEU A 202 -1.23 -9.72 -2.31
N PHE A 203 -0.27 -10.30 -1.61
CA PHE A 203 -0.53 -11.41 -0.69
C PHE A 203 -1.45 -11.02 0.46
N GLU A 204 -1.29 -9.82 1.02
CA GLU A 204 -2.21 -9.31 2.04
C GLU A 204 -3.65 -9.23 1.51
N LEU A 205 -3.83 -8.72 0.30
CA LEU A 205 -5.15 -8.61 -0.33
C LEU A 205 -5.82 -9.97 -0.57
N ILE A 206 -5.05 -10.99 -0.94
CA ILE A 206 -5.60 -12.33 -1.22
C ILE A 206 -5.84 -13.12 0.06
N THR A 207 -4.94 -13.03 1.03
CA THR A 207 -4.97 -13.86 2.25
C THR A 207 -5.67 -13.20 3.42
N GLY A 208 -5.77 -11.86 3.42
CA GLY A 208 -6.26 -11.09 4.57
C GLY A 208 -5.32 -11.09 5.77
N LYS A 209 -4.09 -11.60 5.63
CA LYS A 209 -3.12 -11.74 6.72
C LYS A 209 -2.08 -10.63 6.68
N LYS A 210 -1.55 -10.28 7.86
CA LYS A 210 -0.46 -9.31 8.02
C LYS A 210 0.86 -9.86 7.49
N PRO A 211 1.81 -9.02 7.05
CA PRO A 211 3.12 -9.47 6.55
C PRO A 211 3.96 -10.21 7.59
N VAL A 212 3.85 -9.82 8.85
CA VAL A 212 4.51 -10.43 10.02
C VAL A 212 3.50 -10.57 11.16
N GLY A 213 3.68 -11.56 12.03
CA GLY A 213 2.81 -11.78 13.19
C GLY A 213 2.75 -13.25 13.60
N ASP A 214 1.89 -13.54 14.57
CA ASP A 214 1.74 -14.85 15.19
C ASP A 214 0.88 -15.83 14.37
N ASP A 215 0.34 -15.40 13.24
CA ASP A 215 -0.59 -16.17 12.41
C ASP A 215 0.08 -17.26 11.56
N TYR A 216 1.40 -17.39 11.65
CA TYR A 216 2.16 -18.32 10.81
C TYR A 216 2.65 -19.51 11.63
N PRO A 217 2.61 -20.74 11.07
CA PRO A 217 3.03 -21.91 11.83
C PRO A 217 4.50 -21.85 12.25
N GLU A 218 4.75 -22.38 13.38
CA GLU A 218 5.87 -22.45 14.34
C GLU A 218 7.34 -22.40 13.85
N GLU A 219 7.63 -22.07 12.63
CA GLU A 219 9.01 -21.81 12.19
C GLU A 219 9.41 -20.39 12.60
N LYS A 220 10.49 -20.27 13.34
CA LYS A 220 10.97 -19.04 14.02
C LYS A 220 11.18 -17.81 13.12
N GLU A 221 10.92 -17.88 11.84
CA GLU A 221 11.08 -16.80 10.86
C GLU A 221 9.96 -16.79 9.83
N ALA A 222 8.78 -17.33 10.17
CA ALA A 222 7.67 -17.38 9.23
C ALA A 222 7.10 -15.97 8.98
N THR A 223 7.08 -15.59 7.73
CA THR A 223 6.44 -14.37 7.22
C THR A 223 5.32 -14.75 6.26
N LEU A 224 4.45 -13.79 5.95
CA LEU A 224 3.43 -13.97 4.92
C LEU A 224 4.05 -14.48 3.60
N VAL A 225 5.15 -13.87 3.17
CA VAL A 225 5.84 -14.23 1.93
C VAL A 225 6.33 -15.67 1.97
N SER A 226 7.04 -16.09 3.02
CA SER A 226 7.56 -17.46 3.13
C SER A 226 6.44 -18.48 3.16
N TRP A 227 5.36 -18.21 3.88
CA TRP A 227 4.20 -19.09 3.98
C TRP A 227 3.49 -19.24 2.64
N VAL A 228 3.11 -18.14 1.98
CA VAL A 228 2.38 -18.19 0.69
C VAL A 228 3.25 -18.83 -0.38
N ARG A 229 4.53 -18.46 -0.49
CA ARG A 229 5.45 -19.06 -1.45
C ARG A 229 5.59 -20.56 -1.25
N GLY A 230 5.69 -21.01 -0.02
CA GLY A 230 5.73 -22.45 0.33
C GLY A 230 4.46 -23.18 -0.10
N MET A 231 3.29 -22.60 0.13
CA MET A 231 2.01 -23.18 -0.26
C MET A 231 1.83 -23.24 -1.79
N VAL A 232 2.23 -22.18 -2.51
CA VAL A 232 2.20 -22.18 -3.97
C VAL A 232 3.11 -23.23 -4.57
N ARG A 233 4.31 -23.45 -4.03
CA ARG A 233 5.23 -24.50 -4.48
C ARG A 233 4.65 -25.91 -4.29
N LYS A 234 3.86 -26.10 -3.24
CA LYS A 234 3.18 -27.39 -2.95
C LYS A 234 1.88 -27.54 -3.74
N ASN A 235 1.56 -26.62 -4.62
CA ASN A 235 0.27 -26.55 -5.34
C ASN A 235 -0.95 -26.49 -4.40
N GLN A 236 -0.78 -25.79 -3.27
CA GLN A 236 -1.80 -25.62 -2.22
C GLN A 236 -2.10 -24.13 -1.99
N GLY A 237 -1.84 -23.27 -2.97
CA GLY A 237 -2.07 -21.83 -2.87
C GLY A 237 -3.52 -21.47 -2.52
N SER A 238 -4.49 -22.22 -3.00
CA SER A 238 -5.91 -22.00 -2.70
C SER A 238 -6.23 -22.01 -1.19
N ARG A 239 -5.45 -22.73 -0.40
CA ARG A 239 -5.62 -22.78 1.07
C ARG A 239 -5.22 -21.48 1.76
N THR A 240 -4.48 -20.61 1.09
CA THR A 240 -4.06 -19.31 1.63
C THR A 240 -5.10 -18.21 1.44
N ILE A 241 -6.09 -18.42 0.58
CA ILE A 241 -7.12 -17.45 0.23
C ILE A 241 -7.96 -17.11 1.47
N ASP A 242 -8.17 -15.82 1.69
CA ASP A 242 -9.02 -15.30 2.76
C ASP A 242 -10.43 -15.89 2.65
N PRO A 243 -10.93 -16.56 3.69
CA PRO A 243 -12.29 -17.10 3.70
C PRO A 243 -13.38 -16.06 3.39
N LYS A 244 -13.14 -14.79 3.72
CA LYS A 244 -14.09 -13.69 3.48
C LYS A 244 -14.36 -13.44 2.00
N ILE A 245 -13.39 -13.73 1.13
CA ILE A 245 -13.52 -13.46 -0.32
C ILE A 245 -13.73 -14.74 -1.14
N ARG A 246 -13.51 -15.91 -0.57
CA ARG A 246 -13.46 -17.18 -1.31
C ARG A 246 -14.69 -17.43 -2.16
N ASP A 247 -15.87 -17.15 -1.62
CA ASP A 247 -17.17 -17.41 -2.29
C ASP A 247 -17.68 -16.20 -3.09
N THR A 248 -16.87 -15.14 -3.22
CA THR A 248 -17.28 -13.89 -3.86
C THR A 248 -16.80 -13.73 -5.29
N GLY A 249 -16.08 -14.71 -5.81
CA GLY A 249 -15.58 -14.72 -7.17
C GLY A 249 -14.92 -16.05 -7.54
N PRO A 250 -14.47 -16.18 -8.81
CA PRO A 250 -13.81 -17.39 -9.27
C PRO A 250 -12.49 -17.66 -8.51
N GLU A 251 -12.34 -18.81 -7.92
CA GLU A 251 -11.13 -19.19 -7.18
C GLU A 251 -9.89 -19.17 -8.05
N TYR A 252 -10.01 -19.57 -9.32
CA TYR A 252 -8.88 -19.57 -10.24
C TYR A 252 -8.28 -18.17 -10.46
N GLU A 253 -9.09 -17.10 -10.43
CA GLU A 253 -8.58 -15.72 -10.52
C GLU A 253 -7.74 -15.35 -9.31
N MET A 254 -8.16 -15.77 -8.12
CA MET A 254 -7.42 -15.57 -6.87
C MET A 254 -6.10 -16.35 -6.89
N GLU A 255 -6.11 -17.60 -7.40
CA GLU A 255 -4.92 -18.42 -7.56
C GLU A 255 -3.94 -17.82 -8.59
N GLU A 256 -4.43 -17.34 -9.72
CA GLU A 256 -3.59 -16.66 -10.72
C GLU A 256 -2.96 -15.38 -10.12
N THR A 257 -3.69 -14.66 -9.29
CA THR A 257 -3.16 -13.49 -8.59
C THR A 257 -2.07 -13.87 -7.57
N LEU A 258 -2.22 -14.99 -6.87
CA LEU A 258 -1.16 -15.54 -6.01
C LEU A 258 0.11 -15.85 -6.81
N LYS A 259 -0.01 -16.39 -8.02
CA LYS A 259 1.14 -16.63 -8.91
C LYS A 259 1.83 -15.34 -9.33
N ILE A 260 1.08 -14.26 -9.57
CA ILE A 260 1.66 -12.93 -9.83
C ILE A 260 2.46 -12.48 -8.61
N GLY A 261 1.90 -12.57 -7.42
CA GLY A 261 2.60 -12.25 -6.17
C GLY A 261 3.86 -13.11 -5.97
N TYR A 262 3.79 -14.38 -6.33
CA TYR A 262 4.94 -15.28 -6.30
C TYR A 262 6.08 -14.80 -7.21
N LEU A 263 5.78 -14.37 -8.42
CA LEU A 263 6.75 -13.77 -9.33
C LEU A 263 7.33 -12.46 -8.78
N CYS A 264 6.48 -11.61 -8.23
CA CYS A 264 6.90 -10.31 -7.65
C CYS A 264 7.86 -10.46 -6.47
N THR A 265 7.72 -11.52 -5.68
CA THR A 265 8.52 -11.77 -4.48
C THR A 265 9.70 -12.71 -4.70
N ALA A 266 10.10 -12.94 -5.94
CA ALA A 266 11.29 -13.75 -6.26
C ALA A 266 12.54 -13.19 -5.57
N ASP A 267 13.41 -14.08 -5.09
CA ASP A 267 14.65 -13.70 -4.40
C ASP A 267 15.59 -12.91 -5.31
N ILE A 268 15.62 -13.24 -6.60
CA ILE A 268 16.46 -12.57 -7.59
C ILE A 268 15.65 -11.45 -8.24
N PRO A 269 16.05 -10.17 -8.09
CA PRO A 269 15.30 -9.03 -8.64
C PRO A 269 15.01 -9.12 -10.13
N SER A 270 15.97 -9.60 -10.93
CA SER A 270 15.80 -9.74 -12.38
C SER A 270 14.71 -10.72 -12.82
N LYS A 271 14.32 -11.64 -11.93
CA LYS A 271 13.22 -12.59 -12.18
C LYS A 271 11.83 -12.02 -11.88
N ARG A 272 11.77 -10.88 -11.22
CA ARG A 272 10.51 -10.20 -10.96
C ARG A 272 10.02 -9.49 -12.23
N PRO A 273 8.71 -9.54 -12.56
CA PRO A 273 8.18 -8.77 -13.68
C PRO A 273 8.27 -7.25 -13.40
N SER A 274 8.21 -6.44 -14.45
CA SER A 274 8.05 -5.00 -14.29
C SER A 274 6.63 -4.66 -13.87
N MET A 275 6.41 -3.47 -13.29
CA MET A 275 5.05 -3.04 -12.93
C MET A 275 4.15 -2.92 -14.14
N GLN A 276 4.67 -2.53 -15.29
CA GLN A 276 3.92 -2.47 -16.55
C GLN A 276 3.43 -3.87 -16.97
N GLN A 277 4.27 -4.88 -16.85
CA GLN A 277 3.89 -6.28 -17.11
C GLN A 277 2.83 -6.76 -16.10
N ILE A 278 2.97 -6.39 -14.82
CA ILE A 278 2.01 -6.75 -13.78
C ILE A 278 0.64 -6.14 -14.05
N VAL A 279 0.57 -4.89 -14.49
CA VAL A 279 -0.71 -4.26 -14.91
C VAL A 279 -1.38 -5.10 -16.00
N GLY A 280 -0.64 -5.54 -17.00
CA GLY A 280 -1.15 -6.42 -18.06
C GLY A 280 -1.68 -7.74 -17.52
N LEU A 281 -0.92 -8.40 -16.64
CA LEU A 281 -1.32 -9.67 -16.02
C LEU A 281 -2.59 -9.53 -15.17
N LEU A 282 -2.71 -8.45 -14.37
CA LEU A 282 -3.89 -8.19 -13.55
C LEU A 282 -5.12 -7.85 -14.41
N LYS A 283 -4.96 -7.16 -15.53
CA LYS A 283 -6.04 -6.89 -16.48
C LYS A 283 -6.56 -8.16 -17.13
N ASP A 284 -5.69 -9.12 -17.44
CA ASP A 284 -6.07 -10.37 -18.09
C ASP A 284 -6.97 -11.24 -17.20
N ILE A 285 -6.90 -11.05 -15.89
CA ILE A 285 -7.75 -11.71 -14.90
C ILE A 285 -8.79 -10.78 -14.28
N GLU A 286 -9.05 -9.63 -14.93
CA GLU A 286 -10.08 -8.68 -14.46
C GLU A 286 -11.45 -9.36 -14.45
N PRO A 287 -12.16 -9.35 -13.30
CA PRO A 287 -13.48 -9.96 -13.22
C PRO A 287 -14.43 -9.34 -14.23
N ALA A 288 -15.11 -10.18 -15.02
CA ALA A 288 -16.07 -9.73 -16.01
C ALA A 288 -17.17 -8.87 -15.34
N HIS A 289 -17.52 -7.78 -16.00
CA HIS A 289 -18.67 -6.99 -15.60
C HIS A 289 -19.93 -7.85 -15.76
N GLN A 290 -20.49 -8.30 -14.63
CA GLN A 290 -21.84 -8.88 -14.58
C GLN A 290 -22.86 -7.80 -14.31
#